data_2387eb248cd5856c77b25253a457edb6
#
_entry.id   2387eb248cd5856c77b25253a457edb6
#
_cell.length_a   1.000
_cell.length_b   1.000
_cell.length_c   1.000
_cell.angle_alpha   90.00
_cell.angle_beta   90.00
_cell.angle_gamma   90.00
#
_symmetry.space_group_name_H-M   'P 1'
#
loop_
_entity.id
_entity.type
_entity.pdbx_description
1 polymer ?
#
loop_
_entity_poly.entity_id
_entity_poly.type
_entity_poly.pdbx_seq_one_letter_code
_entity_poly.pdbx_strand_id
1 'polypeptide(L)'
;MTTILRLGKQQRRQAYIFALLMTAWCFMAGTAAAQTRYYVTPTGLVPTGMDNAWTDVIKLETALEKAEPGDEIWVQGFEEIRKNSVDYRQVYLAPKEGWTLKAGVKLYGGFKGNETSLEQRATLGKAYNFACRSILSGDISMNDTI
;
A
#
# COMPACT_ATOMS: atom_id res chain seq x y z
N MET A 1 -7.73 45.17 -44.47
CA MET A 1 -8.55 46.02 -43.59
C MET A 1 -8.73 45.31 -42.27
N THR A 2 -7.84 45.57 -41.29
CA THR A 2 -7.77 44.83 -40.03
C THR A 2 -8.53 45.60 -38.95
N THR A 3 -9.71 45.14 -38.59
CA THR A 3 -10.56 45.77 -37.58
C THR A 3 -10.04 45.38 -36.21
N ILE A 4 -9.33 46.28 -35.53
CA ILE A 4 -8.91 46.11 -34.15
C ILE A 4 -10.11 46.42 -33.25
N LEU A 5 -10.73 45.36 -32.68
CA LEU A 5 -11.77 45.49 -31.65
C LEU A 5 -11.16 46.10 -30.38
N ARG A 6 -11.40 47.39 -30.14
CA ARG A 6 -11.08 48.05 -28.86
C ARG A 6 -12.11 47.63 -27.81
N LEU A 7 -11.74 46.63 -27.02
CA LEU A 7 -12.50 46.25 -25.84
C LEU A 7 -12.56 47.43 -24.84
N GLY A 8 -13.76 47.76 -24.37
CA GLY A 8 -13.98 48.86 -23.42
C GLY A 8 -13.27 48.58 -22.09
N LYS A 9 -12.95 49.64 -21.32
CA LYS A 9 -12.24 49.53 -20.01
C LYS A 9 -12.87 48.51 -19.04
N GLN A 10 -14.18 48.36 -19.09
CA GLN A 10 -14.93 47.45 -18.24
C GLN A 10 -14.75 45.97 -18.64
N GLN A 11 -14.72 45.69 -19.95
CA GLN A 11 -14.45 44.33 -20.44
C GLN A 11 -13.01 43.89 -20.18
N ARG A 12 -12.05 44.79 -20.22
CA ARG A 12 -10.65 44.48 -19.84
C ARG A 12 -10.53 44.12 -18.35
N ARG A 13 -11.24 44.83 -17.46
CA ARG A 13 -11.25 44.52 -16.03
C ARG A 13 -11.86 43.15 -15.74
N GLN A 14 -12.95 42.79 -16.40
CA GLN A 14 -13.54 41.46 -16.28
C GLN A 14 -12.63 40.35 -16.79
N ALA A 15 -11.95 40.55 -17.92
CA ALA A 15 -11.00 39.60 -18.47
C ALA A 15 -9.81 39.35 -17.52
N TYR A 16 -9.30 40.40 -16.83
CA TYR A 16 -8.24 40.25 -15.84
C TYR A 16 -8.70 39.49 -14.58
N ILE A 17 -9.94 39.70 -14.11
CA ILE A 17 -10.51 39.01 -12.97
C ILE A 17 -10.69 37.50 -13.30
N PHE A 18 -11.21 37.19 -14.51
CA PHE A 18 -11.31 35.79 -14.94
C PHE A 18 -9.94 35.13 -15.13
N ALA A 19 -8.95 35.82 -15.66
CA ALA A 19 -7.60 35.29 -15.79
C ALA A 19 -6.95 35.02 -14.41
N LEU A 20 -7.13 35.93 -13.44
CA LEU A 20 -6.65 35.77 -12.08
C LEU A 20 -7.34 34.62 -11.34
N LEU A 21 -8.65 34.42 -11.55
CA LEU A 21 -9.39 33.30 -10.96
C LEU A 21 -8.98 31.95 -11.56
N MET A 22 -8.70 31.90 -12.85
CA MET A 22 -8.25 30.68 -13.54
C MET A 22 -6.81 30.29 -13.10
N THR A 23 -5.93 31.28 -12.88
CA THR A 23 -4.58 30.99 -12.37
C THR A 23 -4.58 30.54 -10.91
N ALA A 24 -5.49 31.05 -10.08
CA ALA A 24 -5.64 30.61 -8.68
C ALA A 24 -6.14 29.16 -8.59
N TRP A 25 -6.96 28.70 -9.53
CA TRP A 25 -7.45 27.32 -9.53
C TRP A 25 -6.39 26.28 -9.99
N CYS A 26 -5.44 26.67 -10.84
CA CYS A 26 -4.32 25.79 -11.22
C CYS A 26 -3.33 25.49 -10.07
N PHE A 27 -3.27 26.33 -9.03
CA PHE A 27 -2.39 26.12 -7.88
C PHE A 27 -2.95 25.14 -6.84
N MET A 28 -4.21 24.71 -6.95
CA MET A 28 -4.81 23.70 -6.07
C MET A 28 -4.75 22.27 -6.63
N ALA A 29 -4.04 22.03 -7.72
CA ALA A 29 -3.67 20.67 -8.09
C ALA A 29 -2.62 20.17 -7.08
N GLY A 30 -3.11 19.71 -5.92
CA GLY A 30 -2.28 18.98 -4.98
C GLY A 30 -1.55 17.88 -5.76
N THR A 31 -0.25 17.83 -5.65
CA THR A 31 0.54 16.71 -6.17
C THR A 31 -0.03 15.45 -5.55
N ALA A 32 -0.83 14.69 -6.32
CA ALA A 32 -1.16 13.33 -5.93
C ALA A 32 0.18 12.60 -5.82
N ALA A 33 0.66 12.40 -4.61
CA ALA A 33 1.82 11.56 -4.39
C ALA A 33 1.50 10.19 -5.02
N ALA A 34 2.39 9.68 -5.86
CA ALA A 34 2.20 8.37 -6.44
C ALA A 34 2.12 7.36 -5.31
N GLN A 35 1.03 6.60 -5.25
CA GLN A 35 0.85 5.55 -4.26
C GLN A 35 1.96 4.52 -4.43
N THR A 36 2.73 4.27 -3.37
CA THR A 36 3.77 3.24 -3.34
C THR A 36 3.21 1.95 -2.76
N ARG A 37 3.66 0.82 -3.29
CA ARG A 37 3.33 -0.50 -2.75
C ARG A 37 4.59 -1.19 -2.26
N TYR A 38 4.59 -1.58 -1.00
CA TYR A 38 5.66 -2.33 -0.36
C TYR A 38 5.27 -3.80 -0.25
N TYR A 39 6.15 -4.67 -0.72
CA TYR A 39 5.97 -6.12 -0.61
C TYR A 39 6.78 -6.63 0.58
N VAL A 40 6.13 -7.36 1.47
CA VAL A 40 6.70 -7.77 2.76
C VAL A 40 6.72 -9.29 2.86
N THR A 41 7.90 -9.81 3.14
CA THR A 41 8.12 -11.22 3.49
C THR A 41 8.74 -11.31 4.89
N PRO A 42 8.64 -12.42 5.61
CA PRO A 42 9.18 -12.55 6.98
C PRO A 42 10.67 -12.28 7.08
N THR A 43 11.41 -12.67 6.07
CA THR A 43 12.88 -12.52 6.04
C THR A 43 13.33 -11.24 5.34
N GLY A 44 12.44 -10.56 4.58
CA GLY A 44 12.80 -9.48 3.68
C GLY A 44 13.61 -9.96 2.46
N LEU A 45 13.56 -11.25 2.16
CA LEU A 45 14.21 -11.86 1.00
C LEU A 45 13.16 -12.39 0.02
N VAL A 46 13.48 -12.34 -1.27
CA VAL A 46 12.64 -12.92 -2.32
C VAL A 46 12.56 -14.43 -2.10
N PRO A 47 11.36 -15.00 -1.93
CA PRO A 47 11.23 -16.44 -1.78
C PRO A 47 11.67 -17.18 -3.05
N THR A 48 12.36 -18.31 -2.87
CA THR A 48 12.81 -19.14 -3.98
C THR A 48 11.62 -19.69 -4.77
N GLY A 49 11.63 -19.53 -6.09
CA GLY A 49 10.56 -20.02 -6.98
C GLY A 49 9.36 -19.09 -7.13
N MET A 50 9.45 -17.85 -6.66
CA MET A 50 8.47 -16.81 -6.95
C MET A 50 8.97 -15.98 -8.13
N ASP A 51 8.35 -16.23 -9.29
CA ASP A 51 8.59 -15.43 -10.47
C ASP A 51 7.70 -14.19 -10.37
N ASN A 52 8.28 -13.00 -10.46
CA ASN A 52 7.76 -11.79 -11.07
C ASN A 52 7.42 -10.57 -10.22
N ALA A 53 6.27 -10.50 -9.52
CA ALA A 53 5.80 -9.21 -8.99
C ALA A 53 6.47 -8.81 -7.67
N TRP A 54 6.94 -9.78 -6.92
CA TRP A 54 7.51 -9.59 -5.58
C TRP A 54 9.04 -9.71 -5.62
N THR A 55 9.69 -8.92 -6.49
CA THR A 55 11.16 -8.92 -6.66
C THR A 55 11.88 -7.99 -5.70
N ASP A 56 11.19 -6.95 -5.22
CA ASP A 56 11.74 -5.98 -4.27
C ASP A 56 10.96 -6.09 -2.95
N VAL A 57 11.33 -7.07 -2.15
CA VAL A 57 10.68 -7.36 -0.88
C VAL A 57 11.51 -6.85 0.29
N ILE A 58 10.81 -6.41 1.34
CA ILE A 58 11.43 -5.89 2.56
C ILE A 58 10.80 -6.51 3.80
N LYS A 59 11.38 -6.28 4.97
CA LYS A 59 10.78 -6.65 6.25
C LYS A 59 9.63 -5.73 6.61
N LEU A 60 8.70 -6.20 7.43
CA LEU A 60 7.52 -5.44 7.85
C LEU A 60 7.90 -4.15 8.58
N GLU A 61 8.89 -4.19 9.46
CA GLU A 61 9.36 -3.01 10.20
C GLU A 61 9.82 -1.92 9.23
N THR A 62 10.63 -2.30 8.24
CA THR A 62 11.13 -1.36 7.22
C THR A 62 10.02 -0.78 6.37
N ALA A 63 8.99 -1.58 6.04
CA ALA A 63 7.83 -1.09 5.30
C ALA A 63 7.03 -0.09 6.12
N LEU A 64 6.79 -0.36 7.41
CA LEU A 64 6.07 0.52 8.32
C LEU A 64 6.80 1.86 8.56
N GLU A 65 8.13 1.83 8.60
CA GLU A 65 8.95 3.04 8.72
C GLU A 65 8.86 3.92 7.47
N LYS A 66 8.94 3.31 6.28
CA LYS A 66 9.01 4.03 5.00
C LYS A 66 7.67 4.48 4.48
N ALA A 67 6.60 3.72 4.71
CA ALA A 67 5.30 4.00 4.13
C ALA A 67 4.75 5.37 4.58
N GLU A 68 4.14 6.08 3.65
CA GLU A 68 3.51 7.38 3.86
C GLU A 68 1.98 7.27 3.62
N PRO A 69 1.19 8.26 4.08
CA PRO A 69 -0.26 8.25 3.86
C PRO A 69 -0.64 8.05 2.38
N GLY A 70 -1.46 7.03 2.11
CA GLY A 70 -1.86 6.63 0.77
C GLY A 70 -1.18 5.35 0.29
N ASP A 71 -0.03 4.99 0.84
CA ASP A 71 0.72 3.80 0.47
C ASP A 71 0.05 2.50 0.93
N GLU A 72 0.45 1.40 0.28
CA GLU A 72 -0.01 0.05 0.59
C GLU A 72 1.15 -0.85 1.01
N ILE A 73 0.93 -1.63 2.06
CA ILE A 73 1.85 -2.68 2.51
C ILE A 73 1.17 -4.02 2.31
N TRP A 74 1.75 -4.86 1.47
CA TRP A 74 1.26 -6.19 1.13
C TRP A 74 2.11 -7.24 1.83
N VAL A 75 1.49 -7.99 2.74
CA VAL A 75 2.18 -8.93 3.63
C VAL A 75 1.94 -10.35 3.17
N GLN A 76 3.02 -11.07 2.86
CA GLN A 76 2.95 -12.47 2.51
C GLN A 76 2.34 -13.30 3.65
N GLY A 77 1.47 -14.20 3.29
CA GLY A 77 0.93 -15.22 4.17
C GLY A 77 1.42 -16.61 3.77
N PHE A 78 1.01 -17.62 4.52
CA PHE A 78 1.38 -19.00 4.29
C PHE A 78 0.16 -19.88 4.21
N GLU A 79 0.17 -20.78 3.24
CA GLU A 79 -0.81 -21.87 3.18
C GLU A 79 -0.59 -22.77 4.38
N GLU A 80 -1.69 -23.06 5.10
CA GLU A 80 -1.69 -24.07 6.13
C GLU A 80 -1.58 -25.44 5.44
N ILE A 81 -0.35 -25.91 5.22
CA ILE A 81 -0.15 -27.26 4.70
C ILE A 81 -0.47 -28.22 5.85
N ARG A 82 -1.69 -28.75 5.87
CA ARG A 82 -2.06 -29.89 6.70
C ARG A 82 -1.36 -31.15 6.17
N LYS A 83 -0.06 -31.26 6.36
CA LYS A 83 0.69 -32.48 6.21
C LYS A 83 1.41 -32.80 7.50
N ASN A 84 0.82 -33.74 8.25
CA ASN A 84 1.48 -34.46 9.35
C ASN A 84 2.27 -33.57 10.32
N SER A 85 1.56 -32.83 11.17
CA SER A 85 2.01 -32.31 12.48
C SER A 85 3.18 -31.31 12.54
N VAL A 86 3.56 -30.66 11.48
CA VAL A 86 4.48 -29.52 11.57
C VAL A 86 3.75 -28.27 11.09
N ASP A 87 3.31 -27.48 12.07
CA ASP A 87 2.62 -26.21 11.85
C ASP A 87 3.66 -25.14 11.44
N TYR A 88 3.98 -25.06 10.14
CA TYR A 88 4.86 -24.02 9.63
C TYR A 88 4.09 -22.70 9.50
N ARG A 89 3.67 -22.16 10.65
CA ARG A 89 3.17 -20.80 10.72
C ARG A 89 4.38 -19.88 10.69
N GLN A 90 4.60 -19.24 9.57
CA GLN A 90 5.51 -18.12 9.56
C GLN A 90 4.75 -16.93 10.15
N VAL A 91 5.18 -16.52 11.33
CA VAL A 91 4.60 -15.44 12.10
C VAL A 91 5.52 -14.23 12.01
N TYR A 92 4.94 -13.08 11.78
CA TYR A 92 5.65 -11.81 11.90
C TYR A 92 5.65 -11.43 13.38
N LEU A 93 6.83 -11.44 13.99
CA LEU A 93 6.98 -11.10 15.40
C LEU A 93 7.17 -9.61 15.57
N ALA A 94 6.41 -9.00 16.45
CA ALA A 94 6.57 -7.61 16.79
C ALA A 94 7.90 -7.35 17.50
N PRO A 95 8.55 -6.18 17.26
CA PRO A 95 9.58 -5.71 18.14
C PRO A 95 9.01 -5.44 19.55
N LYS A 96 9.88 -5.32 20.56
CA LYS A 96 9.46 -5.11 21.95
C LYS A 96 8.49 -3.94 22.15
N GLU A 97 8.66 -2.90 21.33
CA GLU A 97 7.85 -1.68 21.35
C GLU A 97 6.55 -1.82 20.54
N GLY A 98 6.33 -2.97 19.90
CA GLY A 98 5.21 -3.21 19.00
C GLY A 98 5.40 -2.59 17.61
N TRP A 99 4.36 -2.65 16.78
CA TRP A 99 4.32 -2.01 15.48
C TRP A 99 3.46 -0.75 15.50
N THR A 100 3.89 0.26 14.79
CA THR A 100 3.10 1.48 14.57
C THR A 100 2.74 1.61 13.10
N LEU A 101 1.45 1.63 12.80
CA LEU A 101 0.92 1.90 11.46
C LEU A 101 0.59 3.39 11.35
N LYS A 102 1.20 4.09 10.41
CA LYS A 102 0.91 5.51 10.17
C LYS A 102 -0.51 5.69 9.63
N ALA A 103 -1.17 6.77 10.03
CA ALA A 103 -2.51 7.09 9.53
C ALA A 103 -2.52 7.22 8.00
N GLY A 104 -3.52 6.62 7.36
CA GLY A 104 -3.65 6.63 5.89
C GLY A 104 -2.83 5.59 5.14
N VAL A 105 -1.95 4.83 5.81
CA VAL A 105 -1.28 3.64 5.24
C VAL A 105 -2.22 2.44 5.31
N LYS A 106 -2.27 1.64 4.25
CA LYS A 106 -3.11 0.45 4.17
C LYS A 106 -2.25 -0.80 4.30
N LEU A 107 -2.62 -1.70 5.21
CA LEU A 107 -1.94 -2.97 5.43
C LEU A 107 -2.85 -4.12 5.00
N TYR A 108 -2.38 -4.93 4.06
CA TYR A 108 -3.10 -6.08 3.53
C TYR A 108 -2.31 -7.35 3.72
N GLY A 109 -2.95 -8.39 4.22
CA GLY A 109 -2.40 -9.74 4.30
C GLY A 109 -3.08 -10.71 3.34
N GLY A 110 -2.72 -11.98 3.44
CA GLY A 110 -3.36 -13.06 2.68
C GLY A 110 -2.80 -13.30 1.29
N PHE A 111 -1.59 -12.85 1.03
CA PHE A 111 -0.91 -13.03 -0.25
C PHE A 111 -0.04 -14.28 -0.24
N LYS A 112 0.03 -14.97 -1.38
CA LYS A 112 1.00 -16.05 -1.61
C LYS A 112 2.40 -15.50 -1.93
N GLY A 113 2.46 -14.33 -2.57
CA GLY A 113 3.70 -13.62 -2.93
C GLY A 113 3.96 -13.51 -4.43
N ASN A 114 2.94 -13.76 -5.26
CA ASN A 114 3.00 -13.62 -6.71
C ASN A 114 1.86 -12.80 -7.29
N GLU A 115 1.00 -12.24 -6.42
CA GLU A 115 -0.14 -11.44 -6.84
C GLU A 115 0.29 -10.03 -7.27
N THR A 116 -0.43 -9.50 -8.25
CA THR A 116 -0.29 -8.14 -8.77
C THR A 116 -1.51 -7.27 -8.42
N SER A 117 -2.61 -7.88 -7.95
CA SER A 117 -3.80 -7.18 -7.49
C SER A 117 -4.40 -7.83 -6.23
N LEU A 118 -5.24 -7.08 -5.50
CA LEU A 118 -5.87 -7.56 -4.25
C LEU A 118 -6.84 -8.73 -4.51
N GLU A 119 -7.45 -8.76 -5.67
CA GLU A 119 -8.45 -9.76 -6.06
C GLU A 119 -7.83 -11.13 -6.36
N GLN A 120 -6.52 -11.17 -6.62
CA GLN A 120 -5.81 -12.43 -6.89
C GLN A 120 -5.53 -13.25 -5.63
N ARG A 121 -5.77 -12.69 -4.43
CA ARG A 121 -5.61 -13.43 -3.19
C ARG A 121 -6.58 -14.61 -3.15
N ALA A 122 -6.04 -15.83 -3.05
CA ALA A 122 -6.85 -17.04 -3.01
C ALA A 122 -7.72 -17.09 -1.73
N THR A 123 -9.02 -17.34 -1.89
CA THR A 123 -9.97 -17.45 -0.77
C THR A 123 -10.48 -18.88 -0.62
N LEU A 124 -10.79 -19.29 0.61
CA LEU A 124 -11.37 -20.59 0.95
C LEU A 124 -12.92 -20.49 1.03
N GLY A 125 -13.55 -20.03 -0.05
CA GLY A 125 -15.00 -20.04 -0.24
C GLY A 125 -15.82 -19.00 0.54
N LYS A 126 -15.21 -18.21 1.42
CA LYS A 126 -15.84 -17.08 2.13
C LYS A 126 -15.01 -15.82 1.98
N ALA A 127 -15.67 -14.68 1.93
CA ALA A 127 -14.99 -13.39 1.96
C ALA A 127 -14.05 -13.31 3.17
N TYR A 128 -12.86 -12.78 2.97
CA TYR A 128 -11.81 -12.63 4.00
C TYR A 128 -11.23 -13.92 4.60
N ASN A 129 -11.62 -15.09 4.12
CA ASN A 129 -10.99 -16.36 4.48
C ASN A 129 -9.94 -16.72 3.43
N PHE A 130 -8.75 -16.15 3.55
CA PHE A 130 -7.66 -16.34 2.58
C PHE A 130 -6.97 -17.70 2.78
N ALA A 131 -6.55 -18.32 1.67
CA ALA A 131 -5.78 -19.56 1.67
C ALA A 131 -4.41 -19.37 2.33
N CYS A 132 -3.78 -18.22 2.08
CA CYS A 132 -2.55 -17.81 2.74
C CYS A 132 -2.88 -16.89 3.91
N ARG A 133 -2.38 -17.18 5.10
CA ARG A 133 -2.61 -16.38 6.31
C ARG A 133 -1.36 -15.62 6.70
N SER A 134 -1.47 -14.30 6.81
CA SER A 134 -0.42 -13.45 7.39
C SER A 134 -0.71 -13.28 8.87
N ILE A 135 0.14 -13.79 9.74
CA ILE A 135 -0.04 -13.76 11.19
C ILE A 135 0.95 -12.76 11.78
N LEU A 136 0.41 -11.70 12.38
CA LEU A 136 1.17 -10.70 13.11
C LEU A 136 1.01 -11.00 14.61
N SER A 137 2.10 -11.27 15.30
CA SER A 137 2.08 -11.64 16.72
C SER A 137 2.88 -10.68 17.57
N GLY A 138 2.29 -10.30 18.70
CA GLY A 138 2.98 -9.57 19.78
C GLY A 138 3.67 -10.50 20.78
N ASP A 139 3.57 -11.82 20.62
CA ASP A 139 4.23 -12.79 21.49
C ASP A 139 5.72 -12.91 21.18
N ILE A 140 6.50 -12.04 21.82
CA ILE A 140 7.96 -11.97 21.64
C ILE A 140 8.66 -13.20 22.23
N SER A 141 8.05 -13.86 23.19
CA SER A 141 8.62 -15.01 23.90
C SER A 141 8.35 -16.34 23.22
N MET A 142 7.41 -16.36 22.26
CA MET A 142 6.91 -17.59 21.60
C MET A 142 6.45 -18.67 22.60
N ASN A 143 5.92 -18.24 23.76
CA ASN A 143 5.51 -19.16 24.83
C ASN A 143 3.98 -19.34 24.90
N ASP A 144 3.23 -18.62 24.11
CA ASP A 144 1.79 -18.82 23.97
C ASP A 144 1.50 -19.91 22.94
N THR A 145 0.63 -20.85 23.31
CA THR A 145 0.10 -21.86 22.39
C THR A 145 -1.00 -21.20 21.56
N ILE A 146 -0.77 -21.05 20.27
CA ILE A 146 -1.76 -20.50 19.33
C ILE A 146 -2.72 -21.61 18.89
#